data_c7b2ee06f34beb3f4b1de6217954f1fe
#
_entry.id   c7b2ee06f34beb3f4b1de6217954f1fe
#
_cell.length_a   1.000
_cell.length_b   1.000
_cell.length_c   1.000
_cell.angle_alpha   90.00
_cell.angle_beta   90.00
_cell.angle_gamma   90.00
#
_symmetry.space_group_name_H-M   'P 1'
#
loop_
_entity.id
_entity.type
_entity.pdbx_description
1 polymer ?
#
loop_
_entity_poly.entity_id
_entity_poly.type
_entity_poly.pdbx_seq_one_letter_code
_entity_poly.pdbx_strand_id
1 'polypeptide(L)'
;MQEVLNESPYNDNYGIQRMQIALSNKGIIAGIRRITRVMRENGWLHAPLRRPHGLTKATTEIQEKENLIKKDFSAEVPFTKLLTDISQIPCLDGKLYISPIMDCFSGEIVALQMRDNMRKELCVDTLKAASDRFNIKGAIIHSDRGSQYTSDAFRKAVNQAGLCQSLSSVDCCYDNARMESFFATLKKELLYRIPTTKLKMDYVKKVIFRYVFTYYNKVRIYTSNPGGMPPAAYRQHYERNCQVLAA
;
A
#
# COMPACT_ATOMS: atom_id res chain seq x y z
N MET A 1 -6.86 6.96 25.26
CA MET A 1 -6.69 5.78 24.38
C MET A 1 -8.03 5.31 23.83
N GLN A 2 -9.04 5.12 24.65
CA GLN A 2 -10.40 4.71 24.15
C GLN A 2 -10.94 5.67 23.09
N GLU A 3 -10.78 6.97 23.28
CA GLU A 3 -11.18 7.97 22.29
C GLU A 3 -10.46 7.78 20.95
N VAL A 4 -9.15 7.53 20.97
CA VAL A 4 -8.36 7.25 19.76
C VAL A 4 -8.90 6.02 19.03
N LEU A 5 -9.28 4.98 19.76
CA LEU A 5 -9.86 3.77 19.17
C LEU A 5 -11.25 4.04 18.57
N ASN A 6 -12.02 4.93 19.18
CA ASN A 6 -13.39 5.26 18.74
C ASN A 6 -13.44 6.24 17.54
N GLU A 7 -12.35 6.91 17.19
CA GLU A 7 -12.28 7.84 16.05
C GLU A 7 -12.51 7.16 14.69
N SER A 8 -12.18 5.87 14.61
CA SER A 8 -12.41 5.09 13.40
C SER A 8 -12.62 3.61 13.76
N PRO A 9 -13.50 2.90 13.07
CA PRO A 9 -13.70 1.47 13.28
C PRO A 9 -12.45 0.62 12.94
N TYR A 10 -11.42 1.23 12.35
CA TYR A 10 -10.16 0.56 12.00
C TYR A 10 -9.04 0.84 13.00
N ASN A 11 -9.22 1.78 13.93
CA ASN A 11 -8.19 2.16 14.90
C ASN A 11 -7.95 1.10 15.97
N ASP A 12 -8.87 0.16 16.15
CA ASP A 12 -8.70 -1.00 17.03
C ASP A 12 -7.52 -1.92 16.61
N ASN A 13 -7.02 -1.79 15.37
CA ASN A 13 -5.78 -2.42 14.91
C ASN A 13 -4.50 -1.67 15.30
N TYR A 14 -4.60 -0.56 16.03
CA TYR A 14 -3.41 0.16 16.44
C TYR A 14 -2.58 -0.66 17.41
N GLY A 15 -1.31 -0.90 17.05
CA GLY A 15 -0.30 -1.38 17.97
C GLY A 15 0.29 -0.23 18.80
N ILE A 16 1.20 -0.56 19.69
CA ILE A 16 1.80 0.37 20.67
C ILE A 16 2.35 1.63 20.01
N GLN A 17 3.08 1.51 18.90
CA GLN A 17 3.68 2.67 18.20
C GLN A 17 2.63 3.64 17.65
N ARG A 18 1.59 3.14 16.98
CA ARG A 18 0.52 4.00 16.47
C ARG A 18 -0.28 4.65 17.60
N MET A 19 -0.54 3.92 18.67
CA MET A 19 -1.18 4.47 19.86
C MET A 19 -0.35 5.59 20.48
N GLN A 20 0.97 5.43 20.56
CA GLN A 20 1.87 6.46 21.07
C GLN A 20 1.83 7.73 20.21
N ILE A 21 1.91 7.58 18.89
CA ILE A 21 1.82 8.70 17.94
C ILE A 21 0.45 9.40 18.06
N ALA A 22 -0.64 8.64 18.10
CA ALA A 22 -1.99 9.21 18.22
C ALA A 22 -2.18 10.01 19.51
N LEU A 23 -1.64 9.52 20.63
CA LEU A 23 -1.65 10.24 21.90
C LEU A 23 -0.80 11.51 21.84
N SER A 24 0.40 11.43 21.25
CA SER A 24 1.28 12.58 21.06
C SER A 24 0.61 13.68 20.22
N ASN A 25 -0.09 13.31 19.15
CA ASN A 25 -0.84 14.23 18.30
C ASN A 25 -1.99 14.94 19.05
N LYS A 26 -2.45 14.36 20.16
CA LYS A 26 -3.45 14.95 21.08
C LYS A 26 -2.79 15.69 22.26
N GLY A 27 -1.47 15.92 22.24
CA GLY A 27 -0.73 16.57 23.34
C GLY A 27 -0.52 15.68 24.56
N ILE A 28 -0.79 14.37 24.48
CA ILE A 28 -0.63 13.45 25.62
C ILE A 28 0.69 12.69 25.46
N ILE A 29 1.67 13.02 26.31
CA ILE A 29 2.97 12.32 26.34
C ILE A 29 2.87 11.10 27.26
N ALA A 30 3.01 9.89 26.68
CA ALA A 30 3.00 8.65 27.42
C ALA A 30 4.12 7.73 26.95
N GLY A 31 4.84 7.16 27.93
CA GLY A 31 5.92 6.19 27.65
C GLY A 31 5.38 4.83 27.20
N ILE A 32 6.16 4.15 26.36
CA ILE A 32 5.82 2.84 25.78
C ILE A 32 5.37 1.82 26.83
N ARG A 33 6.05 1.76 27.98
CA ARG A 33 5.70 0.82 29.07
C ARG A 33 4.29 1.06 29.60
N ARG A 34 3.90 2.33 29.78
CA ARG A 34 2.55 2.70 30.26
C ARG A 34 1.49 2.37 29.22
N ILE A 35 1.75 2.68 27.95
CA ILE A 35 0.85 2.36 26.81
C ILE A 35 0.68 0.85 26.72
N THR A 36 1.76 0.08 26.75
CA THR A 36 1.71 -1.39 26.66
C THR A 36 0.89 -2.00 27.78
N ARG A 37 1.07 -1.51 29.03
CA ARG A 37 0.32 -2.00 30.18
C ARG A 37 -1.17 -1.77 30.00
N VAL A 38 -1.57 -0.53 29.73
CA VAL A 38 -2.99 -0.20 29.56
C VAL A 38 -3.63 -0.95 28.38
N MET A 39 -2.93 -1.06 27.25
CA MET A 39 -3.44 -1.80 26.10
C MET A 39 -3.59 -3.31 26.41
N ARG A 40 -2.70 -3.88 27.23
CA ARG A 40 -2.80 -5.28 27.65
C ARG A 40 -3.97 -5.51 28.62
N GLU A 41 -4.10 -4.64 29.62
CA GLU A 41 -5.18 -4.72 30.62
C GLU A 41 -6.56 -4.62 29.99
N ASN A 42 -6.69 -3.89 28.89
CA ASN A 42 -7.96 -3.71 28.16
C ASN A 42 -8.13 -4.66 26.95
N GLY A 43 -7.21 -5.61 26.73
CA GLY A 43 -7.30 -6.57 25.64
C GLY A 43 -7.14 -5.96 24.22
N TRP A 44 -6.51 -4.79 24.10
CA TRP A 44 -6.31 -4.09 22.82
C TRP A 44 -5.02 -4.50 22.09
N LEU A 45 -4.23 -5.41 22.67
CA LEU A 45 -3.04 -5.96 22.01
C LEU A 45 -3.40 -7.21 21.22
N HIS A 46 -3.13 -7.17 19.93
CA HIS A 46 -3.31 -8.34 19.06
C HIS A 46 -2.11 -9.29 19.16
N ALA A 47 -2.38 -10.59 19.26
CA ALA A 47 -1.34 -11.61 19.16
C ALA A 47 -0.72 -11.57 17.74
N PRO A 48 0.62 -11.70 17.60
CA PRO A 48 1.25 -11.78 16.31
C PRO A 48 0.81 -13.04 15.57
N LEU A 49 0.31 -12.90 14.35
CA LEU A 49 0.05 -14.02 13.46
C LEU A 49 1.37 -14.67 13.06
N ARG A 50 1.47 -16.00 13.14
CA ARG A 50 2.63 -16.76 12.66
C ARG A 50 2.85 -16.46 11.17
N ARG A 51 4.07 -16.05 10.80
CA ARG A 51 4.46 -15.87 9.40
C ARG A 51 4.66 -17.24 8.76
N PRO A 52 4.07 -17.53 7.59
CA PRO A 52 4.48 -18.70 6.83
C PRO A 52 5.93 -18.53 6.37
N HIS A 53 6.73 -19.59 6.52
CA HIS A 53 8.08 -19.62 5.95
C HIS A 53 7.99 -19.81 4.44
N GLY A 54 8.40 -18.79 3.68
CA GLY A 54 8.55 -18.88 2.22
C GLY A 54 9.93 -19.42 1.87
N LEU A 55 9.94 -20.43 1.00
CA LEU A 55 11.13 -20.98 0.35
C LEU A 55 11.26 -20.32 -1.01
N THR A 56 12.42 -19.70 -1.34
CA THR A 56 12.89 -19.75 -2.75
C THR A 56 14.31 -19.25 -2.95
N LYS A 57 15.01 -19.90 -3.91
CA LYS A 57 16.34 -19.58 -4.43
C LYS A 57 16.26 -19.50 -5.94
N ALA A 58 16.84 -18.49 -6.56
CA ALA A 58 17.58 -18.54 -7.82
C ALA A 58 17.88 -17.15 -8.41
N THR A 59 19.07 -16.97 -8.96
CA THR A 59 19.57 -15.74 -9.57
C THR A 59 20.10 -15.99 -10.97
N THR A 60 19.83 -15.05 -11.90
CA THR A 60 20.54 -14.91 -13.16
C THR A 60 20.90 -13.43 -13.38
N GLU A 61 22.11 -13.16 -13.90
CA GLU A 61 22.67 -11.81 -14.09
C GLU A 61 21.79 -10.85 -14.93
N ILE A 62 20.99 -11.38 -15.86
CA ILE A 62 20.07 -10.57 -16.69
C ILE A 62 18.93 -10.00 -15.83
N GLN A 63 18.48 -10.74 -14.82
CA GLN A 63 17.38 -10.34 -13.95
C GLN A 63 17.78 -9.23 -12.99
N GLU A 64 19.05 -9.18 -12.58
CA GLU A 64 19.57 -8.11 -11.72
C GLU A 64 19.62 -6.76 -12.45
N LYS A 65 19.82 -6.75 -13.78
CA LYS A 65 19.80 -5.52 -14.59
C LYS A 65 18.38 -4.95 -14.75
N GLU A 66 17.35 -5.78 -14.73
CA GLU A 66 15.95 -5.36 -14.83
C GLU A 66 15.38 -4.91 -13.48
N ASN A 67 16.00 -5.28 -12.36
CA ASN A 67 15.58 -4.83 -11.04
C ASN A 67 16.26 -3.50 -10.66
N LEU A 68 15.64 -2.39 -11.03
CA LEU A 68 16.16 -1.06 -10.79
C LEU A 68 16.02 -0.61 -9.33
N ILE A 69 15.09 -1.20 -8.56
CA ILE A 69 14.84 -0.83 -7.16
C ILE A 69 15.80 -1.54 -6.20
N LYS A 70 16.17 -2.82 -6.47
CA LYS A 70 17.10 -3.59 -5.64
C LYS A 70 16.79 -3.54 -4.13
N LYS A 71 15.49 -3.66 -3.78
CA LYS A 71 14.96 -3.55 -2.40
C LYS A 71 15.10 -2.17 -1.75
N ASP A 72 15.61 -1.18 -2.46
CA ASP A 72 15.61 0.20 -1.99
C ASP A 72 14.28 0.88 -2.35
N PHE A 73 13.35 0.85 -1.39
CA PHE A 73 12.04 1.50 -1.48
C PHE A 73 12.06 2.94 -0.97
N SER A 74 13.21 3.51 -0.66
CA SER A 74 13.31 4.91 -0.25
C SER A 74 13.05 5.83 -1.45
N ALA A 75 12.38 6.93 -1.22
CA ALA A 75 12.19 7.99 -2.19
C ALA A 75 12.19 9.33 -1.46
N GLU A 76 12.93 10.31 -1.96
CA GLU A 76 13.02 11.65 -1.37
C GLU A 76 11.96 12.59 -1.93
N VAL A 77 11.42 12.26 -3.11
CA VAL A 77 10.44 13.07 -3.84
C VAL A 77 9.25 12.19 -4.22
N PRO A 78 8.01 12.71 -4.13
CA PRO A 78 6.81 11.99 -4.58
C PRO A 78 6.94 11.54 -6.04
N PHE A 79 6.36 10.37 -6.33
CA PHE A 79 6.24 9.80 -7.67
C PHE A 79 7.56 9.49 -8.39
N THR A 80 8.65 9.28 -7.68
CA THR A 80 9.93 8.81 -8.28
C THR A 80 10.01 7.30 -8.37
N LYS A 81 9.46 6.59 -7.40
CA LYS A 81 9.37 5.13 -7.37
C LYS A 81 7.94 4.70 -7.06
N LEU A 82 7.35 3.92 -7.93
CA LEU A 82 6.01 3.37 -7.82
C LEU A 82 6.07 1.85 -7.73
N LEU A 83 5.23 1.26 -6.89
CA LEU A 83 5.10 -0.19 -6.76
C LEU A 83 3.70 -0.61 -7.18
N THR A 84 3.61 -1.76 -7.83
CA THR A 84 2.32 -2.37 -8.19
C THR A 84 2.37 -3.87 -8.04
N ASP A 85 1.22 -4.47 -7.78
CA ASP A 85 1.04 -5.92 -7.66
C ASP A 85 -0.46 -6.26 -7.76
N ILE A 86 -0.80 -7.53 -7.93
CA ILE A 86 -2.17 -8.00 -7.98
C ILE A 86 -2.47 -8.91 -6.80
N SER A 87 -3.60 -8.67 -6.15
CA SER A 87 -4.14 -9.61 -5.15
C SER A 87 -5.55 -10.04 -5.52
N GLN A 88 -5.92 -11.26 -5.12
CA GLN A 88 -7.28 -11.80 -5.32
C GLN A 88 -8.04 -11.89 -4.00
N ILE A 89 -9.35 -11.68 -4.07
CA ILE A 89 -10.27 -11.72 -2.95
C ILE A 89 -11.47 -12.58 -3.36
N PRO A 90 -11.78 -13.67 -2.64
CA PRO A 90 -12.97 -14.46 -2.93
C PRO A 90 -14.22 -13.68 -2.54
N CYS A 91 -15.21 -13.64 -3.43
CA CYS A 91 -16.53 -13.04 -3.24
C CYS A 91 -17.62 -14.10 -3.49
N LEU A 92 -18.87 -13.76 -3.14
CA LEU A 92 -20.02 -14.66 -3.36
C LEU A 92 -20.19 -15.05 -4.85
N ASP A 93 -19.96 -14.11 -5.73
CA ASP A 93 -20.17 -14.18 -7.19
C ASP A 93 -18.87 -14.36 -7.98
N GLY A 94 -17.79 -14.81 -7.33
CA GLY A 94 -16.53 -15.09 -7.99
C GLY A 94 -15.30 -14.55 -7.29
N LYS A 95 -14.23 -14.25 -8.04
CA LYS A 95 -12.97 -13.71 -7.54
C LYS A 95 -12.81 -12.26 -7.98
N LEU A 96 -12.61 -11.38 -7.01
CA LEU A 96 -12.24 -9.99 -7.25
C LEU A 96 -10.72 -9.87 -7.30
N TYR A 97 -10.18 -9.30 -8.36
CA TYR A 97 -8.78 -8.97 -8.52
C TYR A 97 -8.58 -7.48 -8.32
N ILE A 98 -7.60 -7.10 -7.52
CA ILE A 98 -7.26 -5.72 -7.22
C ILE A 98 -5.83 -5.43 -7.64
N SER A 99 -5.62 -4.31 -8.29
CA SER A 99 -4.31 -3.82 -8.73
C SER A 99 -4.13 -2.38 -8.25
N PRO A 100 -3.45 -2.15 -7.13
CA PRO A 100 -3.05 -0.84 -6.67
C PRO A 100 -1.74 -0.38 -7.29
N ILE A 101 -1.53 0.94 -7.34
CA ILE A 101 -0.20 1.56 -7.49
C ILE A 101 0.08 2.35 -6.22
N MET A 102 1.23 2.09 -5.59
CA MET A 102 1.70 2.77 -4.38
C MET A 102 2.88 3.68 -4.72
N ASP A 103 2.85 4.91 -4.23
CA ASP A 103 4.01 5.80 -4.20
C ASP A 103 4.96 5.44 -3.06
N CYS A 104 6.24 5.24 -3.35
CA CYS A 104 7.23 4.89 -2.35
C CYS A 104 7.57 6.04 -1.40
N PHE A 105 7.42 7.30 -1.79
CA PHE A 105 7.72 8.44 -0.93
C PHE A 105 6.82 8.45 0.31
N SER A 106 5.52 8.41 0.11
CA SER A 106 4.53 8.57 1.18
C SER A 106 3.84 7.28 1.60
N GLY A 107 3.88 6.23 0.77
CA GLY A 107 3.06 5.03 0.90
C GLY A 107 1.61 5.22 0.43
N GLU A 108 1.30 6.32 -0.26
CA GLU A 108 -0.03 6.60 -0.80
C GLU A 108 -0.40 5.60 -1.91
N ILE A 109 -1.61 5.08 -1.85
CA ILE A 109 -2.20 4.35 -2.99
C ILE A 109 -2.76 5.39 -3.96
N VAL A 110 -2.02 5.62 -5.04
CA VAL A 110 -2.33 6.68 -6.01
C VAL A 110 -3.37 6.27 -7.04
N ALA A 111 -3.44 4.98 -7.34
CA ALA A 111 -4.46 4.38 -8.19
C ALA A 111 -4.85 2.99 -7.69
N LEU A 112 -6.06 2.56 -8.00
CA LEU A 112 -6.58 1.24 -7.67
C LEU A 112 -7.66 0.87 -8.67
N GLN A 113 -7.45 -0.21 -9.42
CA GLN A 113 -8.46 -0.83 -10.25
C GLN A 113 -8.86 -2.19 -9.69
N MET A 114 -10.11 -2.57 -9.95
CA MET A 114 -10.72 -3.78 -9.41
C MET A 114 -11.59 -4.45 -10.48
N ARG A 115 -11.30 -5.71 -10.84
CA ARG A 115 -12.02 -6.47 -11.87
C ARG A 115 -12.33 -7.89 -11.42
N ASP A 116 -13.23 -8.55 -12.10
CA ASP A 116 -13.59 -9.97 -11.96
C ASP A 116 -12.60 -10.92 -12.63
N ASN A 117 -11.63 -10.37 -13.33
CA ASN A 117 -10.61 -11.13 -14.06
C ASN A 117 -9.23 -10.50 -13.89
N MET A 118 -8.18 -11.33 -14.02
CA MET A 118 -6.77 -10.94 -13.88
C MET A 118 -6.11 -10.79 -15.25
N ARG A 119 -6.75 -10.09 -16.18
CA ARG A 119 -6.18 -9.79 -17.49
C ARG A 119 -5.27 -8.58 -17.44
N LYS A 120 -4.42 -8.43 -18.48
CA LYS A 120 -3.45 -7.31 -18.61
C LYS A 120 -4.12 -5.93 -18.53
N GLU A 121 -5.37 -5.80 -18.96
CA GLU A 121 -6.16 -4.56 -18.93
C GLU A 121 -6.33 -4.04 -17.50
N LEU A 122 -6.35 -4.91 -16.48
CA LEU A 122 -6.42 -4.50 -15.09
C LEU A 122 -5.22 -3.61 -14.72
N CYS A 123 -4.00 -4.03 -15.07
CA CYS A 123 -2.77 -3.28 -14.78
C CYS A 123 -2.62 -2.04 -15.66
N VAL A 124 -2.98 -2.16 -16.94
CA VAL A 124 -2.94 -1.03 -17.90
C VAL A 124 -3.86 0.10 -17.44
N ASP A 125 -5.11 -0.23 -17.06
CA ASP A 125 -6.07 0.77 -16.59
C ASP A 125 -5.68 1.36 -15.24
N THR A 126 -5.02 0.58 -14.37
CA THR A 126 -4.49 1.12 -13.12
C THR A 126 -3.39 2.15 -13.38
N LEU A 127 -2.48 1.85 -14.31
CA LEU A 127 -1.41 2.77 -14.70
C LEU A 127 -1.98 4.03 -15.34
N LYS A 128 -2.94 3.88 -16.26
CA LYS A 128 -3.63 5.02 -16.88
C LYS A 128 -4.29 5.91 -15.84
N ALA A 129 -5.04 5.33 -14.89
CA ALA A 129 -5.69 6.10 -13.84
C ALA A 129 -4.68 6.87 -12.94
N ALA A 130 -3.47 6.33 -12.73
CA ALA A 130 -2.40 7.03 -12.04
C ALA A 130 -1.87 8.21 -12.88
N SER A 131 -1.60 7.99 -14.18
CA SER A 131 -1.06 9.00 -15.11
C SER A 131 -2.05 10.14 -15.37
N ASP A 132 -3.35 9.84 -15.42
CA ASP A 132 -4.40 10.85 -15.64
C ASP A 132 -4.55 11.79 -14.42
N ARG A 133 -4.14 11.32 -13.24
CA ARG A 133 -4.32 12.04 -11.98
C ARG A 133 -3.07 12.72 -11.47
N PHE A 134 -1.90 12.16 -11.72
CA PHE A 134 -0.63 12.62 -11.19
C PHE A 134 0.43 12.70 -12.30
N ASN A 135 1.33 13.66 -12.21
CA ASN A 135 2.50 13.70 -13.08
C ASN A 135 3.53 12.66 -12.56
N ILE A 136 3.50 11.48 -13.15
CA ILE A 136 4.38 10.36 -12.81
C ILE A 136 5.48 10.14 -13.86
N LYS A 137 5.64 11.05 -14.82
CA LYS A 137 6.63 10.94 -15.90
C LYS A 137 8.05 10.87 -15.31
N GLY A 138 8.84 9.94 -15.83
CA GLY A 138 10.21 9.68 -15.34
C GLY A 138 10.30 8.75 -14.13
N ALA A 139 9.17 8.38 -13.51
CA ALA A 139 9.18 7.45 -12.38
C ALA A 139 9.57 6.04 -12.78
N ILE A 140 10.12 5.30 -11.82
CA ILE A 140 10.29 3.85 -11.92
C ILE A 140 9.00 3.20 -11.45
N ILE A 141 8.39 2.33 -12.28
CA ILE A 141 7.29 1.45 -11.85
C ILE A 141 7.80 0.02 -11.70
N HIS A 142 7.72 -0.50 -10.49
CA HIS A 142 8.22 -1.83 -10.14
C HIS A 142 7.07 -2.80 -9.86
N SER A 143 7.20 -4.00 -10.40
CA SER A 143 6.25 -5.11 -10.22
C SER A 143 6.98 -6.45 -10.13
N ASP A 144 6.22 -7.49 -9.82
CA ASP A 144 6.67 -8.87 -10.07
C ASP A 144 6.76 -9.18 -11.59
N ARG A 145 7.14 -10.43 -11.93
CA ARG A 145 7.22 -10.93 -13.32
C ARG A 145 5.93 -11.59 -13.80
N GLY A 146 4.80 -11.26 -13.20
CA GLY A 146 3.51 -11.76 -13.66
C GLY A 146 3.27 -11.47 -15.14
N SER A 147 2.55 -12.36 -15.83
CA SER A 147 2.27 -12.24 -17.27
C SER A 147 1.56 -10.93 -17.64
N GLN A 148 0.85 -10.33 -16.71
CA GLN A 148 0.19 -9.03 -16.88
C GLN A 148 1.22 -7.91 -17.06
N TYR A 149 2.26 -7.88 -16.23
CA TYR A 149 3.31 -6.87 -16.23
C TYR A 149 4.36 -7.08 -17.32
N THR A 150 4.58 -8.32 -17.74
CA THR A 150 5.50 -8.64 -18.85
C THR A 150 4.84 -8.56 -20.22
N SER A 151 3.53 -8.29 -20.29
CA SER A 151 2.77 -8.17 -21.53
C SER A 151 3.19 -6.93 -22.35
N ASP A 152 3.14 -7.04 -23.68
CA ASP A 152 3.40 -5.90 -24.60
C ASP A 152 2.45 -4.73 -24.36
N ALA A 153 1.20 -5.01 -23.96
CA ALA A 153 0.24 -3.96 -23.65
C ALA A 153 0.67 -3.12 -22.45
N PHE A 154 1.16 -3.75 -21.38
CA PHE A 154 1.63 -3.04 -20.20
C PHE A 154 2.94 -2.28 -20.49
N ARG A 155 3.89 -2.90 -21.21
CA ARG A 155 5.13 -2.23 -21.65
C ARG A 155 4.85 -0.99 -22.50
N LYS A 156 3.90 -1.09 -23.45
CA LYS A 156 3.45 0.07 -24.25
C LYS A 156 2.85 1.16 -23.37
N ALA A 157 2.00 0.81 -22.41
CA ALA A 157 1.40 1.77 -21.47
C ALA A 157 2.46 2.47 -20.60
N VAL A 158 3.46 1.72 -20.09
CA VAL A 158 4.60 2.28 -19.34
C VAL A 158 5.38 3.29 -20.18
N ASN A 159 5.71 2.93 -21.43
CA ASN A 159 6.43 3.81 -22.34
C ASN A 159 5.61 5.07 -22.71
N GLN A 160 4.30 4.92 -22.95
CA GLN A 160 3.40 6.06 -23.25
C GLN A 160 3.27 7.01 -22.05
N ALA A 161 3.29 6.49 -20.84
CA ALA A 161 3.30 7.30 -19.61
C ALA A 161 4.68 7.91 -19.30
N GLY A 162 5.71 7.56 -20.06
CA GLY A 162 7.09 8.05 -19.87
C GLY A 162 7.74 7.49 -18.61
N LEU A 163 7.42 6.26 -18.22
CA LEU A 163 7.94 5.57 -17.04
C LEU A 163 9.09 4.61 -17.40
N CYS A 164 9.90 4.25 -16.40
CA CYS A 164 10.88 3.19 -16.48
C CYS A 164 10.33 1.93 -15.80
N GLN A 165 10.21 0.83 -16.55
CA GLN A 165 9.78 -0.45 -15.96
C GLN A 165 10.91 -1.10 -15.18
N SER A 166 10.59 -1.60 -13.98
CA SER A 166 11.46 -2.42 -13.14
C SER A 166 10.74 -3.71 -12.77
N LEU A 167 11.44 -4.83 -12.83
CA LEU A 167 10.89 -6.15 -12.54
C LEU A 167 11.66 -6.81 -11.39
N SER A 168 10.95 -7.44 -10.46
CA SER A 168 11.56 -8.22 -9.38
C SER A 168 12.47 -9.31 -9.93
N SER A 169 13.49 -9.69 -9.18
CA SER A 169 14.27 -10.89 -9.47
C SER A 169 13.38 -12.12 -9.37
N VAL A 170 13.69 -13.17 -10.14
CA VAL A 170 12.91 -14.43 -10.08
C VAL A 170 13.04 -15.00 -8.68
N ASP A 171 11.92 -15.50 -8.15
CA ASP A 171 11.82 -16.12 -6.83
C ASP A 171 12.21 -15.20 -5.64
N CYS A 172 12.23 -13.88 -5.83
CA CYS A 172 12.57 -12.92 -4.80
C CYS A 172 11.32 -12.13 -4.34
N CYS A 173 10.50 -12.74 -3.48
CA CYS A 173 9.30 -12.10 -2.94
C CYS A 173 9.60 -10.77 -2.20
N TYR A 174 10.79 -10.65 -1.61
CA TYR A 174 11.19 -9.43 -0.89
C TYR A 174 11.38 -8.20 -1.78
N ASP A 175 11.44 -8.37 -3.10
CA ASP A 175 11.60 -7.25 -4.04
C ASP A 175 10.32 -6.40 -4.15
N ASN A 176 9.17 -6.88 -3.63
CA ASN A 176 7.92 -6.11 -3.54
C ASN A 176 7.33 -6.04 -2.12
N ALA A 177 8.19 -6.10 -1.11
CA ALA A 177 7.81 -6.22 0.30
C ALA A 177 6.85 -5.12 0.79
N ARG A 178 6.91 -3.89 0.25
CA ARG A 178 5.99 -2.81 0.63
C ARG A 178 4.58 -3.06 0.12
N MET A 179 4.41 -3.62 -1.09
CA MET A 179 3.10 -4.02 -1.60
C MET A 179 2.53 -5.20 -0.82
N GLU A 180 3.37 -6.18 -0.47
CA GLU A 180 2.97 -7.29 0.42
C GLU A 180 2.49 -6.77 1.76
N SER A 181 3.19 -5.79 2.34
CA SER A 181 2.80 -5.13 3.59
C SER A 181 1.47 -4.39 3.47
N PHE A 182 1.22 -3.72 2.34
CA PHE A 182 -0.06 -3.08 2.08
C PHE A 182 -1.19 -4.11 2.01
N PHE A 183 -1.03 -5.19 1.24
CA PHE A 183 -2.04 -6.24 1.16
C PHE A 183 -2.29 -6.94 2.50
N ALA A 184 -1.24 -7.18 3.29
CA ALA A 184 -1.39 -7.71 4.64
C ALA A 184 -2.20 -6.76 5.53
N THR A 185 -1.95 -5.45 5.41
CA THR A 185 -2.70 -4.41 6.12
C THR A 185 -4.18 -4.39 5.69
N LEU A 186 -4.45 -4.35 4.38
CA LEU A 186 -5.79 -4.38 3.82
C LEU A 186 -6.57 -5.63 4.28
N LYS A 187 -5.92 -6.79 4.22
CA LYS A 187 -6.52 -8.05 4.68
C LYS A 187 -6.84 -8.01 6.17
N LYS A 188 -5.89 -7.60 7.00
CA LYS A 188 -6.05 -7.57 8.46
C LYS A 188 -7.06 -6.53 8.93
N GLU A 189 -6.97 -5.32 8.38
CA GLU A 189 -7.75 -4.18 8.87
C GLU A 189 -9.18 -4.13 8.27
N LEU A 190 -9.41 -4.79 7.12
CA LEU A 190 -10.71 -4.79 6.45
C LEU A 190 -11.22 -6.20 6.11
N LEU A 191 -10.50 -6.94 5.24
CA LEU A 191 -11.09 -8.09 4.56
C LEU A 191 -11.37 -9.27 5.49
N TYR A 192 -10.55 -9.49 6.52
CA TYR A 192 -10.79 -10.55 7.52
C TYR A 192 -11.93 -10.21 8.51
N ARG A 193 -12.43 -8.97 8.47
CA ARG A 193 -13.54 -8.52 9.32
C ARG A 193 -14.90 -8.61 8.67
N ILE A 194 -14.93 -8.85 7.36
CA ILE A 194 -16.15 -8.98 6.58
C ILE A 194 -16.20 -10.36 5.90
N PRO A 195 -17.37 -11.00 5.83
CA PRO A 195 -17.50 -12.31 5.19
C PRO A 195 -17.54 -12.15 3.67
N THR A 196 -16.41 -11.83 3.04
CA THR A 196 -16.33 -11.51 1.59
C THR A 196 -16.94 -12.60 0.72
N THR A 197 -16.77 -13.89 1.09
CA THR A 197 -17.37 -15.03 0.38
C THR A 197 -18.91 -15.07 0.40
N LYS A 198 -19.54 -14.28 1.29
CA LYS A 198 -21.00 -14.12 1.38
C LYS A 198 -21.49 -12.78 0.81
N LEU A 199 -20.59 -11.95 0.30
CA LEU A 199 -20.87 -10.62 -0.23
C LEU A 199 -20.63 -10.57 -1.73
N LYS A 200 -21.49 -9.87 -2.47
CA LYS A 200 -21.30 -9.61 -3.90
C LYS A 200 -20.06 -8.76 -4.14
N MET A 201 -19.39 -9.00 -5.24
CA MET A 201 -18.16 -8.30 -5.65
C MET A 201 -18.31 -6.78 -5.66
N ASP A 202 -19.43 -6.26 -6.14
CA ASP A 202 -19.65 -4.80 -6.20
C ASP A 202 -19.74 -4.15 -4.80
N TYR A 203 -20.27 -4.85 -3.82
CA TYR A 203 -20.22 -4.38 -2.44
C TYR A 203 -18.78 -4.37 -1.90
N VAL A 204 -18.04 -5.47 -2.13
CA VAL A 204 -16.64 -5.60 -1.70
C VAL A 204 -15.77 -4.53 -2.35
N LYS A 205 -15.97 -4.23 -3.65
CA LYS A 205 -15.30 -3.10 -4.35
C LYS A 205 -15.54 -1.77 -3.65
N LYS A 206 -16.79 -1.44 -3.32
CA LYS A 206 -17.15 -0.18 -2.64
C LYS A 206 -16.47 -0.06 -1.28
N VAL A 207 -16.44 -1.13 -0.50
CA VAL A 207 -15.84 -1.14 0.84
C VAL A 207 -14.32 -0.99 0.74
N ILE A 208 -13.65 -1.69 -0.19
CA ILE A 208 -12.21 -1.55 -0.42
C ILE A 208 -11.87 -0.13 -0.89
N PHE A 209 -12.60 0.40 -1.86
CA PHE A 209 -12.39 1.75 -2.38
C PHE A 209 -12.48 2.80 -1.25
N ARG A 210 -13.55 2.71 -0.44
CA ARG A 210 -13.74 3.59 0.71
C ARG A 210 -12.60 3.45 1.71
N TYR A 211 -12.21 2.23 2.07
CA TYR A 211 -11.11 2.00 3.00
C TYR A 211 -9.81 2.64 2.48
N VAL A 212 -9.44 2.40 1.22
CA VAL A 212 -8.18 2.88 0.66
C VAL A 212 -8.16 4.40 0.56
N PHE A 213 -9.17 5.02 -0.05
CA PHE A 213 -9.14 6.44 -0.38
C PHE A 213 -9.64 7.38 0.72
N THR A 214 -10.40 6.87 1.70
CA THR A 214 -10.86 7.72 2.82
C THR A 214 -10.13 7.45 4.12
N TYR A 215 -9.77 6.20 4.42
CA TYR A 215 -9.10 5.86 5.67
C TYR A 215 -7.59 5.66 5.50
N TYR A 216 -7.15 4.67 4.67
CA TYR A 216 -5.73 4.34 4.52
C TYR A 216 -4.89 5.54 4.09
N ASN A 217 -5.32 6.24 3.04
CA ASN A 217 -4.56 7.38 2.52
C ASN A 217 -4.67 8.65 3.38
N LYS A 218 -5.82 8.89 4.06
CA LYS A 218 -6.11 10.21 4.65
C LYS A 218 -6.14 10.25 6.17
N VAL A 219 -6.33 9.12 6.83
CA VAL A 219 -6.58 9.06 8.28
C VAL A 219 -5.60 8.14 9.00
N ARG A 220 -5.28 7.01 8.38
CA ARG A 220 -4.47 5.98 9.01
C ARG A 220 -3.07 6.48 9.33
N ILE A 221 -2.64 6.35 10.58
CA ILE A 221 -1.25 6.65 10.97
C ILE A 221 -0.30 5.72 10.21
N TYR A 222 0.62 6.32 9.46
CA TYR A 222 1.64 5.63 8.69
C TYR A 222 3.01 5.85 9.34
N THR A 223 3.49 4.85 10.06
CA THR A 223 4.65 4.97 10.96
C THR A 223 5.97 5.28 10.26
N SER A 224 6.07 5.07 8.96
CA SER A 224 7.26 5.42 8.17
C SER A 224 7.31 6.91 7.80
N ASN A 225 6.18 7.62 7.91
CA ASN A 225 6.14 9.06 7.61
C ASN A 225 6.46 9.88 8.87
N PRO A 226 7.07 11.06 8.72
CA PRO A 226 7.34 11.97 9.83
C PRO A 226 6.06 12.25 10.64
N GLY A 227 6.16 12.16 11.97
CA GLY A 227 5.01 12.35 12.86
C GLY A 227 3.86 11.35 12.68
N GLY A 228 4.07 10.26 11.92
CA GLY A 228 3.04 9.30 11.60
C GLY A 228 1.97 9.83 10.63
N MET A 229 2.29 10.86 9.85
CA MET A 229 1.34 11.45 8.90
C MET A 229 0.73 10.41 7.98
N PRO A 230 -0.59 10.48 7.73
CA PRO A 230 -1.24 9.67 6.71
C PRO A 230 -0.59 9.86 5.33
N PRO A 231 -0.58 8.84 4.46
CA PRO A 231 0.14 8.89 3.18
C PRO A 231 -0.15 10.13 2.33
N ALA A 232 -1.41 10.43 2.06
CA ALA A 232 -1.79 11.59 1.25
C ALA A 232 -1.45 12.93 1.94
N ALA A 233 -1.56 13.02 3.27
CA ALA A 233 -1.24 14.23 4.01
C ALA A 233 0.27 14.52 3.95
N TYR A 234 1.12 13.50 4.04
CA TYR A 234 2.57 13.67 3.93
C TYR A 234 2.99 14.16 2.55
N ARG A 235 2.45 13.57 1.46
CA ARG A 235 2.70 14.05 0.10
C ARG A 235 2.27 15.51 -0.06
N GLN A 236 1.04 15.84 0.36
CA GLN A 236 0.52 17.21 0.26
C GLN A 236 1.33 18.21 1.08
N HIS A 237 1.85 17.82 2.24
CA HIS A 237 2.74 18.64 3.04
C HIS A 237 4.05 18.96 2.30
N TYR A 238 4.65 17.94 1.67
CA TYR A 238 5.84 18.11 0.83
C TYR A 238 5.59 19.07 -0.33
N GLU A 239 4.51 18.87 -1.08
CA GLU A 239 4.16 19.70 -2.24
C GLU A 239 3.96 21.18 -1.85
N ARG A 240 3.29 21.44 -0.72
CA ARG A 240 3.12 22.81 -0.19
C ARG A 240 4.46 23.45 0.17
N ASN A 241 5.33 22.72 0.83
CA ASN A 241 6.65 23.25 1.22
C ASN A 241 7.50 23.59 -0.02
N CYS A 242 7.46 22.77 -1.07
CA CYS A 242 8.14 23.08 -2.33
C CYS A 242 7.58 24.34 -3.02
N GLN A 243 6.26 24.56 -2.97
CA GLN A 243 5.64 25.78 -3.52
C GLN A 243 6.05 27.04 -2.76
N VAL A 244 6.14 26.97 -1.43
CA VAL A 244 6.59 28.10 -0.59
C VAL A 244 8.06 28.46 -0.85
N LEU A 245 8.92 27.48 -1.13
CA LEU A 245 10.33 27.70 -1.43
C LEU A 245 10.57 28.23 -2.86
N ALA A 246 9.60 28.09 -3.75
CA ALA A 246 9.67 28.53 -5.14
C ALA A 246 9.01 29.92 -5.39
N ALA A 247 8.35 30.49 -4.37
CA ALA A 247 7.70 31.80 -4.40
C ALA A 247 8.57 32.88 -3.77
#